data_0d4bfbea4a6a8aecff5b9f8357dbf83f
#
_entry.id   0d4bfbea4a6a8aecff5b9f8357dbf83f
#
_cell.length_a   1.000
_cell.length_b   1.000
_cell.length_c   1.000
_cell.angle_alpha   90.00
_cell.angle_beta   90.00
_cell.angle_gamma   90.00
#
_symmetry.space_group_name_H-M   'P 1'
#
loop_
_entity.id
_entity.type
_entity.pdbx_description
1 polymer ?
#
loop_
_entity_poly.entity_id
_entity_poly.type
_entity_poly.pdbx_seq_one_letter_code
_entity_poly.pdbx_strand_id
1 'polypeptide(L)'
;GDRASVHRVLLGCADAGYRLVGIRDDSNVVVALAGFRPVVSLRNPRSLYIDDLVVDPISRRCGYATRLLSWLDDEARRLGCTALQLDTGHTRFDAHRRYLAAGYSITAHHLSKDVEVCDPS
;
A
#
# COMPACT_ATOMS: atom_id res chain seq x y z
N GLY A 1 21.13 -2.61 6.94
CA GLY A 1 21.38 -1.48 7.50
C GLY A 1 20.24 -0.57 7.89
N ASP A 2 20.49 0.16 8.92
CA ASP A 2 19.50 1.03 9.50
C ASP A 2 19.43 2.41 8.83
N ARG A 3 20.12 2.57 7.70
CA ARG A 3 20.23 3.86 7.04
C ARG A 3 19.27 4.07 5.88
N ALA A 4 18.32 3.15 5.71
CA ALA A 4 17.32 3.33 4.67
C ALA A 4 16.37 4.46 5.05
N SER A 5 16.08 5.32 4.10
CA SER A 5 15.21 6.49 4.28
C SER A 5 13.92 6.32 3.50
N VAL A 6 12.83 6.75 4.09
CA VAL A 6 11.55 6.77 3.39
C VAL A 6 11.48 8.03 2.53
N HIS A 7 11.36 7.86 1.23
CA HIS A 7 11.25 8.94 0.28
C HIS A 7 9.89 8.91 -0.41
N ARG A 8 9.25 10.06 -0.46
CA ARG A 8 7.99 10.22 -1.17
C ARG A 8 8.27 10.51 -2.63
N VAL A 9 7.83 9.63 -3.51
CA VAL A 9 7.93 9.81 -4.95
C VAL A 9 6.53 9.96 -5.51
N LEU A 10 6.25 11.10 -6.14
CA LEU A 10 4.98 11.32 -6.82
C LEU A 10 5.17 10.95 -8.29
N LEU A 11 4.62 9.81 -8.69
CA LEU A 11 4.65 9.36 -10.07
C LEU A 11 3.23 9.22 -10.58
N GLY A 12 2.90 9.87 -11.67
CA GLY A 12 1.90 9.43 -12.54
C GLY A 12 0.51 9.97 -12.43
N CYS A 13 -0.51 9.17 -12.25
CA CYS A 13 -1.91 9.54 -12.47
C CYS A 13 -2.43 10.53 -11.42
N ALA A 14 -2.11 11.81 -11.59
CA ALA A 14 -2.61 12.86 -10.70
C ALA A 14 -4.14 12.86 -10.63
N ASP A 15 -4.80 12.53 -11.73
CA ASP A 15 -6.27 12.50 -11.82
C ASP A 15 -6.90 11.45 -10.92
N ALA A 16 -6.19 10.33 -10.66
CA ALA A 16 -6.69 9.27 -9.80
C ALA A 16 -6.26 9.45 -8.34
N GLY A 17 -5.42 10.44 -8.04
CA GLY A 17 -4.87 10.63 -6.70
C GLY A 17 -3.90 9.55 -6.26
N TYR A 18 -3.43 8.75 -7.18
CA TYR A 18 -2.47 7.68 -6.87
C TYR A 18 -1.11 8.25 -6.50
N ARG A 19 -0.56 7.77 -5.40
CA ARG A 19 0.70 8.26 -4.85
C ARG A 19 1.63 7.10 -4.57
N LEU A 20 2.93 7.37 -4.64
CA LEU A 20 3.96 6.39 -4.34
C LEU A 20 4.85 6.88 -3.20
N VAL A 21 5.23 5.94 -2.34
CA VAL A 21 6.25 6.15 -1.32
C VAL A 21 7.23 4.99 -1.38
N GLY A 22 8.50 5.28 -1.27
CA GLY A 22 9.53 4.26 -1.36
C GLY A 22 10.59 4.39 -0.27
N ILE A 23 11.33 3.31 -0.08
CA ILE A 23 12.49 3.27 0.80
C ILE A 23 13.72 3.04 -0.07
N ARG A 24 14.75 3.86 0.12
CA ARG A 24 16.05 3.69 -0.52
C ARG A 24 17.04 3.16 0.50
N ASP A 25 17.89 2.25 0.05
CA ASP A 25 18.99 1.75 0.89
C ASP A 25 20.20 2.71 0.86
N ASP A 26 21.28 2.32 1.52
CA ASP A 26 22.50 3.13 1.59
C ASP A 26 23.12 3.38 0.22
N SER A 27 22.85 2.53 -0.76
CA SER A 27 23.32 2.67 -2.14
C SER A 27 22.37 3.50 -3.00
N ASN A 28 21.35 4.11 -2.40
CA ASN A 28 20.35 4.91 -3.07
C ASN A 28 19.47 4.13 -4.04
N VAL A 29 19.34 2.83 -3.80
CA VAL A 29 18.48 1.94 -4.59
C VAL A 29 17.13 1.80 -3.89
N VAL A 30 16.03 1.89 -4.63
CA VAL A 30 14.70 1.68 -4.09
C VAL A 30 14.52 0.20 -3.80
N VAL A 31 14.33 -0.16 -2.53
CA VAL A 31 14.22 -1.55 -2.07
C VAL A 31 12.80 -1.91 -1.65
N ALA A 32 11.94 -0.94 -1.47
CA ALA A 32 10.53 -1.17 -1.15
C ALA A 32 9.70 -0.02 -1.66
N LEU A 33 8.46 -0.30 -2.02
CA LEU A 33 7.59 0.69 -2.65
C LEU A 33 6.14 0.41 -2.27
N ALA A 34 5.39 1.45 -1.96
CA ALA A 34 3.96 1.34 -1.76
C ALA A 34 3.22 2.33 -2.65
N GLY A 35 2.16 1.86 -3.28
CA GLY A 35 1.23 2.71 -4.02
C GLY A 35 -0.07 2.82 -3.25
N PHE A 36 -0.58 4.03 -3.09
CA PHE A 36 -1.75 4.28 -2.27
C PHE A 36 -2.53 5.49 -2.80
N ARG A 37 -3.78 5.59 -2.36
CA ARG A 37 -4.66 6.71 -2.75
C ARG A 37 -5.72 6.96 -1.68
N PRO A 38 -6.11 8.20 -1.47
CA PRO A 38 -7.28 8.51 -0.65
C PRO A 38 -8.54 8.00 -1.36
N VAL A 39 -9.46 7.43 -0.58
CA VAL A 39 -10.71 6.89 -1.11
C VAL A 39 -11.85 7.39 -0.25
N VAL A 40 -12.94 7.79 -0.90
CA VAL A 40 -14.19 8.16 -0.26
C VAL A 40 -15.23 7.10 -0.61
N SER A 41 -15.85 6.52 0.39
CA SER A 41 -16.91 5.54 0.19
C SER A 41 -17.98 5.72 1.26
N LEU A 42 -19.14 5.12 1.04
CA LEU A 42 -20.23 5.20 2.03
C LEU A 42 -19.85 4.52 3.34
N ARG A 43 -19.11 3.43 3.26
CA ARG A 43 -18.72 2.64 4.45
C ARG A 43 -17.58 3.30 5.21
N ASN A 44 -16.61 3.86 4.50
CA ASN A 44 -15.44 4.53 5.06
C ASN A 44 -15.26 5.85 4.35
N PRO A 45 -15.91 6.94 4.82
CA PRO A 45 -15.90 8.21 4.10
C PRO A 45 -14.52 8.79 3.84
N ARG A 46 -13.56 8.47 4.73
CA ARG A 46 -12.17 8.91 4.56
C ARG A 46 -11.25 7.74 4.88
N SER A 47 -10.77 7.09 3.84
CA SER A 47 -9.82 6.01 4.00
C SER A 47 -8.63 6.19 3.07
N LEU A 48 -7.53 5.57 3.43
CA LEU A 48 -6.35 5.47 2.58
C LEU A 48 -6.27 4.02 2.10
N TYR A 49 -6.29 3.83 0.80
CA TYR A 49 -6.26 2.50 0.20
C TYR A 49 -4.86 2.21 -0.34
N ILE A 50 -4.28 1.12 0.12
CA ILE A 50 -2.97 0.66 -0.34
C ILE A 50 -3.20 -0.29 -1.51
N ASP A 51 -2.90 0.17 -2.71
CA ASP A 51 -3.06 -0.63 -3.93
C ASP A 51 -1.90 -1.61 -4.12
N ASP A 52 -0.70 -1.19 -3.76
CA ASP A 52 0.52 -1.96 -4.01
C ASP A 52 1.46 -1.85 -2.82
N LEU A 53 2.09 -2.96 -2.47
CA LEU A 53 3.16 -3.00 -1.49
C LEU A 53 4.18 -4.04 -1.96
N VAL A 54 5.35 -3.57 -2.36
CA VAL A 54 6.37 -4.40 -2.97
C VAL A 54 7.69 -4.21 -2.25
N VAL A 55 8.36 -5.31 -1.92
CA VAL A 55 9.70 -5.29 -1.34
C VAL A 55 10.61 -6.14 -2.25
N ASP A 56 11.79 -5.60 -2.55
CA ASP A 56 12.80 -6.34 -3.30
C ASP A 56 13.04 -7.69 -2.62
N PRO A 57 12.98 -8.81 -3.36
CA PRO A 57 13.19 -10.15 -2.77
C PRO A 57 14.50 -10.29 -2.00
N ILE A 58 15.56 -9.63 -2.44
CA ILE A 58 16.86 -9.68 -1.74
C ILE A 58 16.79 -8.93 -0.40
N SER A 59 15.90 -7.95 -0.29
CA SER A 59 15.77 -7.10 0.89
C SER A 59 14.64 -7.53 1.82
N ARG A 60 14.03 -8.68 1.58
CA ARG A 60 12.99 -9.21 2.46
C ARG A 60 13.57 -9.48 3.84
N ARG A 61 12.73 -9.38 4.87
CA ARG A 61 13.10 -9.55 6.29
C ARG A 61 13.98 -8.43 6.85
N CYS A 62 14.15 -7.33 6.11
CA CYS A 62 14.84 -6.15 6.64
C CYS A 62 13.87 -5.17 7.32
N GLY A 63 12.60 -5.52 7.46
CA GLY A 63 11.61 -4.67 8.10
C GLY A 63 11.08 -3.53 7.24
N TYR A 64 11.36 -3.53 5.95
CA TYR A 64 10.94 -2.43 5.07
C TYR A 64 9.43 -2.35 4.92
N ALA A 65 8.73 -3.50 4.81
CA ALA A 65 7.28 -3.50 4.72
C ALA A 65 6.65 -2.90 5.98
N THR A 66 7.15 -3.26 7.15
CA THR A 66 6.70 -2.71 8.43
C THR A 66 6.91 -1.20 8.49
N ARG A 67 8.06 -0.73 8.01
CA ARG A 67 8.36 0.70 7.97
C ARG A 67 7.42 1.45 7.02
N LEU A 68 7.11 0.88 5.86
CA LEU A 68 6.14 1.48 4.94
C LEU A 68 4.74 1.53 5.54
N LEU A 69 4.31 0.44 6.19
CA LEU A 69 2.99 0.43 6.84
C LEU A 69 2.92 1.46 7.96
N SER A 70 3.98 1.62 8.74
CA SER A 70 4.04 2.65 9.79
C SER A 70 3.97 4.05 9.20
N TRP A 71 4.68 4.29 8.11
CA TRP A 71 4.64 5.57 7.41
C TRP A 71 3.23 5.87 6.88
N LEU A 72 2.57 4.83 6.34
CA LEU A 72 1.20 4.97 5.83
C LEU A 72 0.19 5.26 6.93
N ASP A 73 0.37 4.69 8.13
CA ASP A 73 -0.42 5.05 9.30
C ASP A 73 -0.33 6.55 9.58
N ASP A 74 0.89 7.08 9.60
CA ASP A 74 1.11 8.50 9.87
C ASP A 74 0.54 9.37 8.76
N GLU A 75 0.69 8.95 7.52
CA GLU A 75 0.13 9.68 6.37
C GLU A 75 -1.40 9.70 6.41
N ALA A 76 -2.02 8.58 6.78
CA ALA A 76 -3.47 8.51 6.94
C ALA A 76 -3.95 9.52 7.99
N ARG A 77 -3.26 9.59 9.13
CA ARG A 77 -3.59 10.57 10.17
C ARG A 77 -3.42 11.99 9.66
N ARG A 78 -2.32 12.26 8.95
CA ARG A 78 -2.05 13.58 8.39
C ARG A 78 -3.14 14.02 7.42
N LEU A 79 -3.68 13.09 6.63
CA LEU A 79 -4.72 13.36 5.64
C LEU A 79 -6.13 13.35 6.24
N GLY A 80 -6.26 13.07 7.53
CA GLY A 80 -7.57 12.98 8.18
C GLY A 80 -8.34 11.72 7.83
N CYS A 81 -7.66 10.69 7.38
CA CYS A 81 -8.27 9.40 7.11
C CYS A 81 -8.47 8.63 8.41
N THR A 82 -9.60 7.95 8.52
CA THR A 82 -9.95 7.19 9.72
C THR A 82 -9.68 5.69 9.54
N ALA A 83 -9.32 5.24 8.36
CA ALA A 83 -9.05 3.85 8.08
C ALA A 83 -7.97 3.70 7.01
N LEU A 84 -7.23 2.61 7.12
CA LEU A 84 -6.34 2.10 6.09
C LEU A 84 -6.92 0.79 5.58
N GLN A 85 -6.91 0.62 4.27
CA GLN A 85 -7.47 -0.57 3.63
C GLN A 85 -6.49 -1.14 2.62
N LEU A 86 -6.48 -2.45 2.48
CA LEU A 86 -5.71 -3.14 1.46
C LEU A 86 -6.34 -4.49 1.15
N ASP A 87 -6.00 -5.02 0.00
CA ASP A 87 -6.37 -6.39 -0.37
C ASP A 87 -5.12 -7.24 -0.47
N THR A 88 -5.22 -8.50 -0.02
CA THR A 88 -4.15 -9.48 -0.21
C THR A 88 -4.74 -10.72 -0.86
N GLY A 89 -3.91 -11.45 -1.64
CA GLY A 89 -4.32 -12.74 -2.15
C GLY A 89 -4.57 -13.72 -1.01
N HIS A 90 -5.63 -14.51 -1.08
CA HIS A 90 -6.02 -15.41 0.00
C HIS A 90 -4.99 -16.51 0.29
N THR A 91 -4.04 -16.75 -0.62
CA THR A 91 -2.98 -17.74 -0.46
C THR A 91 -1.66 -17.12 0.05
N ARG A 92 -1.61 -15.82 0.27
CA ARG A 92 -0.39 -15.13 0.72
C ARG A 92 -0.33 -15.07 2.24
N PHE A 93 -0.12 -16.21 2.87
CA PHE A 93 -0.18 -16.34 4.33
C PHE A 93 0.88 -15.51 5.07
N ASP A 94 2.08 -15.38 4.51
CA ASP A 94 3.14 -14.57 5.13
C ASP A 94 2.75 -13.08 5.16
N ALA A 95 2.14 -12.59 4.09
CA ALA A 95 1.64 -11.22 4.04
C ALA A 95 0.49 -11.03 5.03
N HIS A 96 -0.44 -12.00 5.11
CA HIS A 96 -1.55 -11.95 6.06
C HIS A 96 -1.04 -11.81 7.50
N ARG A 97 -0.06 -12.61 7.89
CA ARG A 97 0.53 -12.53 9.23
C ARG A 97 1.13 -11.17 9.51
N ARG A 98 1.82 -10.60 8.54
CA ARG A 98 2.41 -9.27 8.67
C ARG A 98 1.35 -8.21 8.88
N TYR A 99 0.29 -8.23 8.09
CA TYR A 99 -0.78 -7.24 8.21
C TYR A 99 -1.52 -7.38 9.54
N LEU A 100 -1.84 -8.60 9.95
CA LEU A 100 -2.51 -8.82 11.23
C LEU A 100 -1.62 -8.33 12.39
N ALA A 101 -0.32 -8.58 12.33
CA ALA A 101 0.62 -8.09 13.35
C ALA A 101 0.71 -6.56 13.37
N ALA A 102 0.46 -5.89 12.25
CA ALA A 102 0.45 -4.44 12.15
C ALA A 102 -0.90 -3.81 12.53
N GLY A 103 -1.86 -4.61 13.00
CA GLY A 103 -3.14 -4.10 13.46
C GLY A 103 -4.26 -4.16 12.43
N TYR A 104 -4.03 -4.72 11.26
CA TYR A 104 -5.08 -4.92 10.27
C TYR A 104 -5.94 -6.12 10.64
N SER A 105 -7.21 -6.07 10.28
CA SER A 105 -8.13 -7.18 10.46
C SER A 105 -8.82 -7.52 9.14
N ILE A 106 -9.21 -8.77 9.00
CA ILE A 106 -9.94 -9.20 7.81
C ILE A 106 -11.39 -8.79 7.99
N THR A 107 -11.84 -7.82 7.18
CA THR A 107 -13.18 -7.23 7.31
C THR A 107 -14.12 -7.62 6.19
N ALA A 108 -13.60 -8.17 5.09
CA ALA A 108 -14.41 -8.43 3.91
C ALA A 108 -13.72 -9.45 3.00
N HIS A 109 -14.51 -10.04 2.12
CA HIS A 109 -14.00 -10.83 1.00
C HIS A 109 -14.02 -9.95 -0.25
N HIS A 110 -12.92 -9.96 -0.99
CA HIS A 110 -12.83 -9.24 -2.25
C HIS A 110 -13.47 -10.08 -3.36
N LEU A 111 -14.40 -9.49 -4.08
CA LEU A 111 -15.06 -10.13 -5.21
C LEU A 111 -14.72 -9.37 -6.48
N SER A 112 -14.37 -10.09 -7.53
CA SER A 112 -14.02 -9.45 -8.78
C SER A 112 -14.71 -10.17 -9.94
N LYS A 113 -15.04 -9.40 -10.98
CA LYS A 113 -15.64 -9.91 -12.20
C LYS A 113 -15.05 -9.18 -13.38
N ASP A 114 -14.59 -9.92 -14.36
CA ASP A 114 -14.15 -9.32 -15.61
C ASP A 114 -15.36 -8.82 -16.39
N VAL A 115 -15.22 -7.65 -17.00
CA VAL A 115 -16.27 -7.04 -17.80
C VAL A 115 -15.81 -6.99 -19.23
N GLU A 116 -16.63 -7.51 -20.14
CA GLU A 116 -16.33 -7.42 -21.57
C GLU A 116 -16.36 -5.96 -22.00
N VAL A 117 -15.30 -5.53 -22.67
CA VAL A 117 -15.22 -4.19 -23.23
C VAL A 117 -15.86 -4.25 -24.62
N CYS A 118 -16.92 -3.46 -24.81
CA CYS A 118 -17.53 -3.37 -26.14
C CYS A 118 -16.55 -2.72 -27.10
N ASP A 119 -16.29 -3.41 -28.23
CA ASP A 119 -15.48 -2.84 -29.29
C ASP A 119 -16.26 -1.68 -29.92
N PRO A 120 -15.66 -0.48 -30.00
CA PRO A 120 -16.36 0.68 -30.56
C PRO A 120 -16.47 0.67 -32.08
N SER A 121 -16.07 -0.38 -32.74
CA SER A 121 -16.12 -0.47 -34.20
C SER A 121 -17.55 -0.41 -34.75
#